data_9597e5fcbbc364699c2453594c872cb0
#
_entry.id   9597e5fcbbc364699c2453594c872cb0
#
_cell.length_a   1.000
_cell.length_b   1.000
_cell.length_c   1.000
_cell.angle_alpha   90.00
_cell.angle_beta   90.00
_cell.angle_gamma   90.00
#
_symmetry.space_group_name_H-M   'P 1'
#
loop_
_entity.id
_entity.type
_entity.pdbx_description
1 polymer ?
#
loop_
_entity_poly.entity_id
_entity_poly.type
_entity_poly.pdbx_seq_one_letter_code
_entity_poly.pdbx_strand_id
1 'polypeptide(L)'
;MSLLTMVQQVTRRIGIASPSAVAGNTDEQIIQVLALANEEGVELAERHTWQSMTKEVTFTTGGAAKTITAVTKANPASVTSNAHGYSTGDQVDIADVEGMVQLNGNRYTITRTNANVFTLDDTDSSDYSTYSTGGKARLVQASQGTISSIIAAGDFDASAVRITNETMWNRTQRRPLFGPLTARAYQGLQASPVTGPFDQYRFMGNLLLFDPAPKGGETVAFEYISNHWCESSGGTTQDAWTADSDIGRISEKIMAIGVIWRWKQAK
;
A
#
# COMPACT_ATOMS: atom_id res chain seq x y z
N MET A 1 -2.08 21.04 -20.17
CA MET A 1 -2.38 20.95 -21.65
C MET A 1 -3.02 19.58 -21.85
N SER A 2 -4.04 19.45 -22.69
CA SER A 2 -4.69 18.15 -22.91
C SER A 2 -3.93 17.30 -23.93
N LEU A 3 -4.21 15.97 -23.95
CA LEU A 3 -3.68 15.06 -24.95
C LEU A 3 -3.85 15.63 -26.38
N LEU A 4 -5.06 16.08 -26.71
CA LEU A 4 -5.34 16.63 -28.03
C LEU A 4 -4.41 17.81 -28.37
N THR A 5 -4.25 18.75 -27.45
CA THR A 5 -3.39 19.93 -27.70
C THR A 5 -1.92 19.56 -27.82
N MET A 6 -1.45 18.59 -27.05
CA MET A 6 -0.08 18.06 -27.15
C MET A 6 0.16 17.40 -28.51
N VAL A 7 -0.74 16.50 -28.92
CA VAL A 7 -0.63 15.82 -30.21
C VAL A 7 -0.71 16.80 -31.38
N GLN A 8 -1.59 17.79 -31.32
CA GLN A 8 -1.65 18.86 -32.34
C GLN A 8 -0.34 19.66 -32.45
N GLN A 9 0.34 19.89 -31.32
CA GLN A 9 1.65 20.53 -31.33
C GLN A 9 2.73 19.62 -31.93
N VAL A 10 2.70 18.33 -31.65
CA VAL A 10 3.60 17.32 -32.21
C VAL A 10 3.40 17.23 -33.73
N THR A 11 2.16 17.03 -34.19
CA THR A 11 1.83 16.84 -35.61
C THR A 11 2.25 18.02 -36.47
N ARG A 12 2.08 19.26 -35.99
CA ARG A 12 2.57 20.47 -36.68
C ARG A 12 4.10 20.48 -36.85
N ARG A 13 4.85 19.92 -35.90
CA ARG A 13 6.32 19.89 -35.96
C ARG A 13 6.88 18.76 -36.82
N ILE A 14 6.13 17.67 -36.95
CA ILE A 14 6.51 16.52 -37.77
C ILE A 14 5.94 16.59 -39.20
N GLY A 15 5.11 17.58 -39.48
CA GLY A 15 4.62 17.86 -40.85
C GLY A 15 3.44 16.98 -41.26
N ILE A 16 2.63 16.50 -40.35
CA ILE A 16 1.38 15.76 -40.62
C ILE A 16 0.16 16.61 -40.29
N ALA A 17 -1.01 16.21 -40.83
CA ALA A 17 -2.26 16.92 -40.57
C ALA A 17 -2.60 16.94 -39.09
N SER A 18 -3.04 18.09 -38.60
CA SER A 18 -3.42 18.25 -37.19
C SER A 18 -4.79 17.61 -36.96
N PRO A 19 -4.93 16.63 -36.03
CA PRO A 19 -6.19 15.95 -35.83
C PRO A 19 -7.21 16.81 -35.06
N SER A 20 -8.50 16.55 -35.31
CA SER A 20 -9.60 17.10 -34.50
C SER A 20 -9.89 16.28 -33.23
N ALA A 21 -9.50 14.99 -33.20
CA ALA A 21 -9.56 14.08 -32.08
C ALA A 21 -8.41 13.08 -32.15
N VAL A 22 -7.91 12.60 -31.03
CA VAL A 22 -6.83 11.61 -30.89
C VAL A 22 -7.37 10.30 -30.40
N ALA A 23 -8.11 10.32 -29.28
CA ALA A 23 -8.74 9.13 -28.74
C ALA A 23 -9.81 8.61 -29.71
N GLY A 24 -9.68 7.33 -30.09
CA GLY A 24 -10.58 6.71 -31.08
C GLY A 24 -10.40 7.15 -32.52
N ASN A 25 -9.31 7.86 -32.85
CA ASN A 25 -8.97 8.22 -34.22
C ASN A 25 -8.62 6.97 -35.04
N THR A 26 -9.00 6.98 -36.33
CA THR A 26 -8.75 5.86 -37.26
C THR A 26 -7.58 6.10 -38.21
N ASP A 27 -6.98 7.28 -38.19
CA ASP A 27 -5.78 7.62 -38.99
C ASP A 27 -4.57 6.90 -38.37
N GLU A 28 -3.91 6.05 -39.16
CA GLU A 28 -2.76 5.26 -38.71
C GLU A 28 -1.62 6.12 -38.17
N GLN A 29 -1.41 7.34 -38.72
CA GLN A 29 -0.37 8.25 -38.25
C GLN A 29 -0.71 8.79 -36.85
N ILE A 30 -1.98 9.09 -36.59
CA ILE A 30 -2.43 9.58 -35.27
C ILE A 30 -2.40 8.45 -34.25
N ILE A 31 -2.81 7.23 -34.62
CA ILE A 31 -2.69 6.04 -33.76
C ILE A 31 -1.22 5.80 -33.37
N GLN A 32 -0.31 5.92 -34.34
CA GLN A 32 1.12 5.77 -34.07
C GLN A 32 1.65 6.88 -33.15
N VAL A 33 1.24 8.14 -33.33
CA VAL A 33 1.62 9.24 -32.45
C VAL A 33 1.10 9.01 -31.03
N LEU A 34 -0.14 8.51 -30.86
CA LEU A 34 -0.69 8.18 -29.55
C LEU A 34 0.08 7.03 -28.87
N ALA A 35 0.44 6.00 -29.63
CA ALA A 35 1.25 4.90 -29.10
C ALA A 35 2.62 5.41 -28.59
N LEU A 36 3.31 6.23 -29.40
CA LEU A 36 4.59 6.84 -29.01
C LEU A 36 4.44 7.80 -27.82
N ALA A 37 3.29 8.48 -27.68
CA ALA A 37 3.01 9.35 -26.54
C ALA A 37 2.82 8.55 -25.25
N ASN A 38 2.19 7.38 -25.30
CA ASN A 38 2.06 6.48 -24.17
C ASN A 38 3.43 5.89 -23.77
N GLU A 39 4.22 5.41 -24.73
CA GLU A 39 5.58 4.93 -24.47
C GLU A 39 6.46 5.99 -23.82
N GLU A 40 6.41 7.22 -24.32
CA GLU A 40 7.18 8.32 -23.76
C GLU A 40 6.74 8.65 -22.34
N GLY A 41 5.43 8.63 -22.08
CA GLY A 41 4.87 8.86 -20.74
C GLY A 41 5.39 7.86 -19.72
N VAL A 42 5.35 6.58 -20.04
CA VAL A 42 5.88 5.50 -19.20
C VAL A 42 7.38 5.67 -18.97
N GLU A 43 8.16 5.89 -20.03
CA GLU A 43 9.61 6.03 -19.92
C GLU A 43 10.03 7.26 -19.09
N LEU A 44 9.36 8.39 -19.26
CA LEU A 44 9.61 9.58 -18.44
C LEU A 44 9.23 9.37 -16.98
N ALA A 45 8.14 8.64 -16.71
CA ALA A 45 7.73 8.28 -15.36
C ALA A 45 8.79 7.42 -14.66
N GLU A 46 9.43 6.51 -15.40
CA GLU A 46 10.46 5.61 -14.83
C GLU A 46 11.82 6.29 -14.66
N ARG A 47 12.18 7.21 -15.57
CA ARG A 47 13.51 7.83 -15.57
C ARG A 47 13.75 8.81 -14.42
N HIS A 48 12.71 9.42 -13.88
CA HIS A 48 12.86 10.47 -12.89
C HIS A 48 11.77 10.39 -11.82
N THR A 49 12.14 10.80 -10.59
CA THR A 49 11.20 10.96 -9.48
C THR A 49 10.50 12.31 -9.58
N TRP A 50 9.33 12.31 -10.23
CA TRP A 50 8.55 13.53 -10.39
C TRP A 50 7.78 13.85 -9.11
N GLN A 51 7.96 15.05 -8.58
CA GLN A 51 7.24 15.50 -7.38
C GLN A 51 5.72 15.44 -7.56
N SER A 52 5.22 15.70 -8.77
CA SER A 52 3.79 15.59 -9.10
C SER A 52 3.22 14.18 -9.01
N MET A 53 4.09 13.16 -9.01
CA MET A 53 3.71 11.74 -8.92
C MET A 53 3.92 11.16 -7.52
N THR A 54 4.53 11.92 -6.60
CA THR A 54 4.70 11.50 -5.21
C THR A 54 3.35 11.51 -4.50
N LYS A 55 3.04 10.40 -3.85
CA LYS A 55 1.81 10.20 -3.06
C LYS A 55 2.15 9.62 -1.71
N GLU A 56 1.26 9.85 -0.76
CA GLU A 56 1.30 9.22 0.55
C GLU A 56 0.24 8.12 0.62
N VAL A 57 0.58 7.03 1.30
CA VAL A 57 -0.37 6.00 1.69
C VAL A 57 -0.33 5.81 3.19
N THR A 58 -1.48 5.51 3.76
CA THR A 58 -1.64 5.13 5.16
C THR A 58 -2.32 3.77 5.24
N PHE A 59 -1.85 2.92 6.14
CA PHE A 59 -2.48 1.62 6.40
C PHE A 59 -2.47 1.31 7.90
N THR A 60 -3.26 0.33 8.29
CA THR A 60 -3.33 -0.15 9.68
C THR A 60 -2.57 -1.46 9.80
N THR A 61 -1.69 -1.54 10.80
CA THR A 61 -0.87 -2.72 11.07
C THR A 61 -1.66 -3.91 11.58
N GLY A 62 -1.13 -5.12 11.38
CA GLY A 62 -1.71 -6.37 11.82
C GLY A 62 -2.84 -6.87 10.91
N GLY A 63 -3.41 -8.02 11.30
CA GLY A 63 -4.56 -8.60 10.59
C GLY A 63 -5.84 -7.76 10.71
N ALA A 64 -6.84 -8.10 9.91
CA ALA A 64 -8.16 -7.50 10.01
C ALA A 64 -8.73 -7.64 11.43
N ALA A 65 -9.32 -6.57 11.95
CA ALA A 65 -9.95 -6.60 13.27
C ALA A 65 -11.12 -7.60 13.30
N LYS A 66 -11.11 -8.49 14.28
CA LYS A 66 -12.22 -9.39 14.58
C LYS A 66 -12.94 -8.89 15.82
N THR A 67 -14.25 -8.74 15.71
CA THR A 67 -15.07 -8.23 16.81
C THR A 67 -15.20 -9.30 17.88
N ILE A 68 -14.94 -8.91 19.15
CA ILE A 68 -15.17 -9.74 20.32
C ILE A 68 -16.64 -9.55 20.75
N THR A 69 -17.34 -10.65 20.98
CA THR A 69 -18.74 -10.64 21.37
C THR A 69 -18.97 -11.14 22.80
N ALA A 70 -18.02 -11.89 23.35
CA ALA A 70 -18.05 -12.32 24.75
C ALA A 70 -16.64 -12.69 25.24
N VAL A 71 -16.41 -12.51 26.54
CA VAL A 71 -15.23 -13.02 27.23
C VAL A 71 -15.66 -13.62 28.59
N THR A 72 -15.14 -14.80 28.91
CA THR A 72 -15.45 -15.46 30.16
C THR A 72 -14.49 -15.05 31.29
N LYS A 73 -14.97 -15.06 32.52
CA LYS A 73 -14.14 -15.03 33.75
C LYS A 73 -13.73 -16.47 34.07
N ALA A 74 -12.58 -16.89 33.55
CA ALA A 74 -12.09 -18.26 33.66
C ALA A 74 -10.56 -18.32 33.56
N ASN A 75 -9.99 -19.47 33.87
CA ASN A 75 -8.58 -19.78 33.69
C ASN A 75 -8.45 -21.04 32.81
N PRO A 76 -8.01 -20.92 31.55
CA PRO A 76 -7.74 -19.67 30.82
C PRO A 76 -9.01 -18.91 30.39
N ALA A 77 -8.89 -17.60 30.17
CA ALA A 77 -9.96 -16.78 29.65
C ALA A 77 -10.39 -17.26 28.25
N SER A 78 -11.69 -17.38 28.00
CA SER A 78 -12.24 -17.76 26.70
C SER A 78 -12.87 -16.55 26.03
N VAL A 79 -12.50 -16.32 24.79
CA VAL A 79 -12.94 -15.20 23.95
C VAL A 79 -13.80 -15.71 22.81
N THR A 80 -14.98 -15.13 22.64
CA THR A 80 -15.87 -15.40 21.49
C THR A 80 -15.71 -14.30 20.47
N SER A 81 -15.36 -14.70 19.26
CA SER A 81 -15.21 -13.81 18.10
C SER A 81 -15.58 -14.58 16.84
N ASN A 82 -16.67 -14.21 16.21
CA ASN A 82 -17.26 -14.96 15.11
C ASN A 82 -16.34 -15.05 13.90
N ALA A 83 -16.14 -16.25 13.37
CA ALA A 83 -15.30 -16.53 12.19
C ALA A 83 -13.92 -15.86 12.29
N HIS A 84 -13.24 -15.99 13.45
CA HIS A 84 -11.99 -15.27 13.69
C HIS A 84 -10.84 -15.73 12.79
N GLY A 85 -10.79 -16.98 12.35
CA GLY A 85 -9.80 -17.50 11.41
C GLY A 85 -8.41 -17.73 12.00
N TYR A 86 -8.24 -17.60 13.31
CA TYR A 86 -6.95 -17.82 14.00
C TYR A 86 -6.67 -19.31 14.19
N SER A 87 -5.39 -19.65 14.39
CA SER A 87 -4.87 -20.98 14.67
C SER A 87 -4.27 -21.05 16.08
N THR A 88 -4.20 -22.24 16.67
CA THR A 88 -3.49 -22.43 17.92
C THR A 88 -2.01 -22.06 17.77
N GLY A 89 -1.49 -21.28 18.72
CA GLY A 89 -0.14 -20.72 18.70
C GLY A 89 -0.04 -19.34 18.07
N ASP A 90 -1.11 -18.85 17.43
CA ASP A 90 -1.14 -17.45 16.97
C ASP A 90 -1.07 -16.49 18.15
N GLN A 91 -0.57 -15.28 17.88
CA GLN A 91 -0.63 -14.16 18.81
C GLN A 91 -1.68 -13.16 18.36
N VAL A 92 -2.43 -12.63 19.31
CA VAL A 92 -3.43 -11.59 19.05
C VAL A 92 -3.24 -10.41 19.98
N ASP A 93 -3.42 -9.21 19.46
CA ASP A 93 -3.53 -7.98 20.24
C ASP A 93 -5.01 -7.68 20.49
N ILE A 94 -5.37 -7.41 21.75
CA ILE A 94 -6.75 -7.09 22.16
C ILE A 94 -6.85 -5.61 22.52
N ALA A 95 -7.91 -4.97 22.04
CA ALA A 95 -8.22 -3.56 22.30
C ALA A 95 -9.73 -3.31 22.35
N ASP A 96 -10.12 -2.16 22.86
CA ASP A 96 -11.51 -1.64 22.86
C ASP A 96 -12.52 -2.54 23.60
N VAL A 97 -12.09 -3.38 24.54
CA VAL A 97 -12.97 -4.17 25.40
C VAL A 97 -13.53 -3.30 26.51
N GLU A 98 -14.83 -3.31 26.70
CA GLU A 98 -15.51 -2.63 27.80
C GLU A 98 -15.87 -3.63 28.91
N GLY A 99 -15.84 -3.15 30.14
CA GLY A 99 -16.01 -3.97 31.35
C GLY A 99 -14.71 -4.70 31.73
N MET A 100 -14.27 -5.68 30.97
CA MET A 100 -13.02 -6.43 31.21
C MET A 100 -11.81 -5.70 30.59
N VAL A 101 -11.58 -4.45 30.98
CA VAL A 101 -10.57 -3.55 30.43
C VAL A 101 -9.13 -4.03 30.63
N GLN A 102 -8.89 -4.97 31.56
CA GLN A 102 -7.58 -5.56 31.83
C GLN A 102 -6.99 -6.29 30.59
N LEU A 103 -7.84 -6.67 29.64
CA LEU A 103 -7.39 -7.30 28.39
C LEU A 103 -6.81 -6.29 27.40
N ASN A 104 -7.20 -5.03 27.50
CA ASN A 104 -6.85 -4.02 26.51
C ASN A 104 -5.36 -3.71 26.48
N GLY A 105 -4.84 -3.59 25.26
CA GLY A 105 -3.47 -3.17 25.01
C GLY A 105 -2.42 -4.25 25.19
N ASN A 106 -2.82 -5.48 25.51
CA ASN A 106 -1.95 -6.62 25.70
C ASN A 106 -1.96 -7.56 24.51
N ARG A 107 -0.87 -8.32 24.38
CA ARG A 107 -0.66 -9.38 23.39
C ARG A 107 -0.80 -10.73 24.05
N TYR A 108 -1.54 -11.63 23.43
CA TYR A 108 -1.83 -12.95 23.96
C TYR A 108 -1.50 -14.02 22.93
N THR A 109 -0.86 -15.10 23.37
CA THR A 109 -0.84 -16.36 22.62
C THR A 109 -2.18 -17.04 22.82
N ILE A 110 -2.70 -17.71 21.81
CA ILE A 110 -4.03 -18.28 21.86
C ILE A 110 -4.05 -19.78 21.52
N THR A 111 -5.00 -20.48 22.11
CA THR A 111 -5.40 -21.82 21.69
C THR A 111 -6.79 -21.76 21.06
N ARG A 112 -6.88 -22.21 19.81
CA ARG A 112 -8.16 -22.27 19.09
C ARG A 112 -9.02 -23.39 19.60
N THR A 113 -10.22 -23.07 20.10
CA THR A 113 -11.23 -24.05 20.52
C THR A 113 -12.10 -24.46 19.33
N ASN A 114 -12.59 -23.50 18.56
CA ASN A 114 -13.37 -23.73 17.33
C ASN A 114 -13.31 -22.50 16.39
N ALA A 115 -14.16 -22.42 15.38
CA ALA A 115 -14.16 -21.32 14.40
C ALA A 115 -14.54 -19.95 15.02
N ASN A 116 -15.19 -19.94 16.18
CA ASN A 116 -15.73 -18.74 16.80
C ASN A 116 -15.18 -18.48 18.20
N VAL A 117 -14.40 -19.41 18.77
CA VAL A 117 -13.92 -19.33 20.15
C VAL A 117 -12.45 -19.71 20.24
N PHE A 118 -11.68 -18.93 20.97
CA PHE A 118 -10.30 -19.22 21.36
C PHE A 118 -10.06 -18.87 22.81
N THR A 119 -9.06 -19.48 23.43
CA THR A 119 -8.62 -19.16 24.79
C THR A 119 -7.35 -18.31 24.74
N LEU A 120 -7.18 -17.47 25.76
CA LEU A 120 -5.96 -16.70 25.98
C LEU A 120 -5.04 -17.53 26.88
N ASP A 121 -3.96 -18.05 26.30
CA ASP A 121 -3.04 -18.91 27.02
C ASP A 121 -2.42 -18.14 28.20
N ASP A 122 -2.21 -18.85 29.33
CA ASP A 122 -1.64 -18.32 30.57
C ASP A 122 -2.37 -17.08 31.14
N THR A 123 -3.65 -16.88 30.78
CA THR A 123 -4.44 -15.73 31.22
C THR A 123 -5.57 -16.17 32.14
N ASP A 124 -5.40 -15.91 33.43
CA ASP A 124 -6.46 -16.08 34.44
C ASP A 124 -7.28 -14.78 34.53
N SER A 125 -8.52 -14.84 34.07
CA SER A 125 -9.45 -13.71 34.10
C SER A 125 -10.50 -13.84 35.24
N SER A 126 -10.34 -14.78 36.18
CA SER A 126 -11.31 -15.03 37.26
C SER A 126 -11.58 -13.79 38.11
N ASP A 127 -10.53 -13.00 38.35
CA ASP A 127 -10.59 -11.75 39.13
C ASP A 127 -10.75 -10.49 38.30
N TYR A 128 -10.86 -10.60 36.96
CA TYR A 128 -11.06 -9.44 36.10
C TYR A 128 -12.49 -8.89 36.22
N SER A 129 -12.66 -7.64 35.81
CA SER A 129 -14.01 -7.06 35.67
C SER A 129 -14.85 -7.88 34.71
N THR A 130 -16.16 -7.87 34.88
CA THR A 130 -17.06 -8.60 33.96
C THR A 130 -17.06 -7.91 32.58
N TYR A 131 -16.91 -8.71 31.51
CA TYR A 131 -17.09 -8.22 30.15
C TYR A 131 -18.48 -7.62 29.98
N SER A 132 -18.58 -6.45 29.40
CA SER A 132 -19.86 -5.81 29.06
C SER A 132 -20.14 -5.81 27.57
N THR A 133 -19.27 -5.22 26.77
CA THR A 133 -19.43 -5.10 25.32
C THR A 133 -18.12 -4.71 24.64
N GLY A 134 -18.14 -4.62 23.31
CA GLY A 134 -17.02 -4.12 22.52
C GLY A 134 -15.86 -5.11 22.42
N GLY A 135 -14.74 -4.62 21.97
CA GLY A 135 -13.50 -5.36 21.81
C GLY A 135 -13.19 -5.79 20.38
N LYS A 136 -11.91 -5.71 20.09
CA LYS A 136 -11.32 -6.16 18.83
C LYS A 136 -10.10 -7.02 19.11
N ALA A 137 -10.01 -8.13 18.42
CA ALA A 137 -8.80 -8.95 18.36
C ALA A 137 -8.15 -8.80 16.98
N ARG A 138 -6.84 -8.63 16.94
CA ARG A 138 -6.06 -8.55 15.68
C ARG A 138 -4.93 -9.55 15.73
N LEU A 139 -4.78 -10.30 14.63
CA LEU A 139 -3.65 -11.19 14.47
C LEU A 139 -2.35 -10.39 14.43
N VAL A 140 -1.40 -10.79 15.26
CA VAL A 140 -0.03 -10.28 15.23
C VAL A 140 0.72 -10.97 14.09
N GLN A 141 1.18 -10.19 13.14
CA GLN A 141 1.88 -10.73 11.97
C GLN A 141 3.01 -9.80 11.52
N ALA A 142 4.14 -10.39 11.13
CA ALA A 142 5.25 -9.63 10.54
C ALA A 142 4.88 -9.09 9.16
N SER A 143 4.19 -9.89 8.35
CA SER A 143 3.72 -9.47 7.03
C SER A 143 2.50 -8.54 7.15
N GLN A 144 2.63 -7.33 6.63
CA GLN A 144 1.53 -6.35 6.60
C GLN A 144 0.67 -6.45 5.33
N GLY A 145 0.94 -7.44 4.50
CA GLY A 145 0.26 -7.67 3.23
C GLY A 145 1.13 -7.34 2.03
N THR A 146 0.53 -7.46 0.86
CA THR A 146 1.21 -7.10 -0.38
C THR A 146 1.22 -5.58 -0.56
N ILE A 147 2.27 -5.06 -1.18
CA ILE A 147 2.37 -3.62 -1.47
C ILE A 147 1.17 -3.18 -2.30
N SER A 148 0.76 -3.98 -3.27
CA SER A 148 -0.43 -3.72 -4.10
C SER A 148 -1.75 -3.75 -3.33
N SER A 149 -1.81 -4.40 -2.17
CA SER A 149 -3.00 -4.35 -1.30
C SER A 149 -2.99 -3.12 -0.36
N ILE A 150 -1.80 -2.62 -0.03
CA ILE A 150 -1.61 -1.43 0.81
C ILE A 150 -1.83 -0.17 -0.01
N ILE A 151 -1.23 -0.10 -1.21
CA ILE A 151 -1.42 0.98 -2.16
C ILE A 151 -2.60 0.59 -3.05
N ALA A 152 -3.60 1.47 -3.16
CA ALA A 152 -4.85 1.20 -3.87
C ALA A 152 -4.61 0.59 -5.27
N ALA A 153 -5.41 -0.42 -5.62
CA ALA A 153 -5.33 -1.10 -6.90
C ALA A 153 -5.39 -0.11 -8.08
N GLY A 154 -4.46 -0.25 -9.02
CA GLY A 154 -4.38 0.57 -10.23
C GLY A 154 -3.39 1.73 -10.15
N ASP A 155 -2.99 2.19 -8.97
CA ASP A 155 -2.03 3.29 -8.81
C ASP A 155 -0.56 2.83 -8.70
N PHE A 156 -0.36 1.51 -8.75
CA PHE A 156 0.92 0.91 -8.43
C PHE A 156 1.13 -0.43 -9.17
N ASP A 157 2.13 -0.48 -10.02
CA ASP A 157 2.61 -1.73 -10.57
C ASP A 157 3.65 -2.35 -9.62
N ALA A 158 3.39 -3.57 -9.17
CA ALA A 158 4.29 -4.31 -8.27
C ALA A 158 5.69 -4.54 -8.87
N SER A 159 5.84 -4.46 -10.19
CA SER A 159 7.13 -4.58 -10.89
C SER A 159 7.99 -3.31 -10.79
N ALA A 160 7.38 -2.15 -10.52
CA ALA A 160 8.03 -0.84 -10.50
C ALA A 160 7.89 -0.13 -9.15
N VAL A 161 8.01 -0.86 -8.04
CA VAL A 161 7.91 -0.29 -6.68
C VAL A 161 8.95 0.80 -6.46
N ARG A 162 8.50 2.03 -6.43
CA ARG A 162 9.33 3.20 -6.11
C ARG A 162 8.85 3.82 -4.81
N ILE A 163 9.07 3.08 -3.71
CA ILE A 163 8.82 3.60 -2.36
C ILE A 163 9.96 4.55 -2.01
N THR A 164 9.61 5.72 -1.51
CA THR A 164 10.59 6.67 -1.02
C THR A 164 11.15 6.17 0.32
N ASN A 165 12.44 5.82 0.33
CA ASN A 165 13.11 5.35 1.53
C ASN A 165 13.08 6.40 2.64
N GLU A 166 13.12 5.95 3.90
CA GLU A 166 13.16 6.80 5.11
C GLU A 166 11.89 7.65 5.34
N THR A 167 10.81 7.40 4.58
CA THR A 167 9.53 8.10 4.77
C THR A 167 8.52 7.32 5.62
N MET A 168 8.86 6.09 6.01
CA MET A 168 7.93 5.25 6.76
C MET A 168 7.88 5.63 8.23
N TRP A 169 6.68 5.99 8.70
CA TRP A 169 6.42 6.44 10.06
C TRP A 169 5.23 5.72 10.69
N ASN A 170 5.39 5.27 11.91
CA ASN A 170 4.29 4.87 12.78
C ASN A 170 3.66 6.14 13.38
N ARG A 171 2.51 6.55 12.87
CA ARG A 171 1.80 7.76 13.31
C ARG A 171 1.17 7.62 14.68
N THR A 172 0.76 6.40 15.04
CA THR A 172 0.20 6.11 16.36
C THR A 172 1.27 6.27 17.45
N GLN A 173 2.46 5.75 17.22
CA GLN A 173 3.57 5.83 18.15
C GLN A 173 4.45 7.08 17.96
N ARG A 174 4.25 7.83 16.89
CA ARG A 174 4.98 9.04 16.52
C ARG A 174 6.49 8.82 16.38
N ARG A 175 6.88 7.69 15.77
CA ARG A 175 8.27 7.32 15.56
C ARG A 175 8.53 6.80 14.15
N PRO A 176 9.76 6.97 13.62
CA PRO A 176 10.14 6.41 12.32
C PRO A 176 10.27 4.89 12.41
N LEU A 177 10.04 4.22 11.28
CA LEU A 177 10.44 2.84 11.06
C LEU A 177 11.74 2.81 10.26
N PHE A 178 12.68 1.96 10.65
CA PHE A 178 13.99 1.88 10.03
C PHE A 178 14.03 0.83 8.92
N GLY A 179 14.46 1.23 7.75
CA GLY A 179 14.57 0.35 6.59
C GLY A 179 14.63 1.11 5.26
N PRO A 180 14.53 0.40 4.13
CA PRO A 180 14.35 -1.06 4.06
C PRO A 180 15.63 -1.83 4.43
N LEU A 181 15.47 -2.88 5.23
CA LEU A 181 16.58 -3.75 5.60
C LEU A 181 17.14 -4.50 4.40
N THR A 182 18.47 -4.63 4.38
CA THR A 182 19.13 -5.52 3.41
C THR A 182 18.79 -6.99 3.70
N ALA A 183 18.95 -7.85 2.69
CA ALA A 183 18.73 -9.28 2.85
C ALA A 183 19.54 -9.88 4.02
N ARG A 184 20.81 -9.48 4.13
CA ARG A 184 21.70 -9.94 5.19
C ARG A 184 21.26 -9.47 6.57
N ALA A 185 20.88 -8.20 6.71
CA ALA A 185 20.45 -7.65 8.00
C ALA A 185 19.17 -8.34 8.48
N TYR A 186 18.20 -8.53 7.59
CA TYR A 186 16.95 -9.21 7.92
C TYR A 186 17.17 -10.67 8.34
N GLN A 187 17.99 -11.43 7.60
CA GLN A 187 18.30 -12.80 7.98
C GLN A 187 19.06 -12.89 9.30
N GLY A 188 19.90 -11.91 9.60
CA GLY A 188 20.57 -11.82 10.89
C GLY A 188 19.61 -11.62 12.06
N LEU A 189 18.58 -10.79 11.89
CA LEU A 189 17.51 -10.61 12.90
C LEU A 189 16.70 -11.89 13.11
N GLN A 190 16.35 -12.59 12.02
CA GLN A 190 15.62 -13.86 12.12
C GLN A 190 16.43 -14.96 12.80
N ALA A 191 17.74 -14.96 12.65
CA ALA A 191 18.65 -15.96 13.28
C ALA A 191 18.91 -15.66 14.74
N SER A 192 18.85 -14.39 15.15
CA SER A 192 19.09 -13.95 16.53
C SER A 192 18.02 -12.90 16.90
N PRO A 193 16.87 -13.34 17.40
CA PRO A 193 15.75 -12.43 17.68
C PRO A 193 16.06 -11.52 18.88
N VAL A 194 16.85 -10.50 18.64
CA VAL A 194 17.07 -9.40 19.57
C VAL A 194 16.08 -8.31 19.21
N THR A 195 15.04 -8.18 20.01
CA THR A 195 14.08 -7.10 19.87
C THR A 195 14.74 -5.79 20.31
N GLY A 196 15.12 -4.98 19.32
CA GLY A 196 15.54 -3.59 19.57
C GLY A 196 14.33 -2.69 19.87
N PRO A 197 14.59 -1.47 20.38
CA PRO A 197 13.53 -0.50 20.67
C PRO A 197 12.86 0.09 19.41
N PHE A 198 13.33 -0.27 18.23
CA PHE A 198 12.92 0.32 16.97
C PHE A 198 12.31 -0.74 16.05
N ASP A 199 11.16 -0.41 15.49
CA ASP A 199 10.54 -1.21 14.44
C ASP A 199 11.32 -1.04 13.13
N GLN A 200 11.59 -2.16 12.48
CA GLN A 200 12.33 -2.21 11.21
C GLN A 200 11.44 -2.83 10.14
N TYR A 201 11.70 -2.48 8.90
CA TYR A 201 10.92 -3.03 7.79
C TYR A 201 11.79 -3.48 6.63
N ARG A 202 11.23 -4.41 5.86
CA ARG A 202 11.83 -4.91 4.62
C ARG A 202 10.76 -5.16 3.58
N PHE A 203 11.12 -4.92 2.32
CA PHE A 203 10.37 -5.42 1.17
C PHE A 203 10.98 -6.73 0.71
N MET A 204 10.16 -7.77 0.57
CA MET A 204 10.56 -9.08 0.06
C MET A 204 9.51 -9.59 -0.92
N GLY A 205 9.87 -9.64 -2.20
CA GLY A 205 8.90 -9.80 -3.26
C GLY A 205 7.91 -8.62 -3.24
N ASN A 206 6.63 -8.92 -3.25
CA ASN A 206 5.57 -7.90 -3.12
C ASN A 206 5.08 -7.72 -1.67
N LEU A 207 5.79 -8.21 -0.67
CA LEU A 207 5.39 -8.16 0.74
C LEU A 207 6.12 -7.05 1.48
N LEU A 208 5.39 -6.34 2.33
CA LEU A 208 5.95 -5.48 3.37
C LEU A 208 6.05 -6.28 4.67
N LEU A 209 7.26 -6.46 5.17
CA LEU A 209 7.55 -7.22 6.38
C LEU A 209 8.09 -6.27 7.46
N PHE A 210 7.64 -6.45 8.69
CA PHE A 210 8.13 -5.74 9.87
C PHE A 210 8.84 -6.71 10.83
N ASP A 211 9.89 -6.21 11.49
CA ASP A 211 10.59 -6.91 12.54
C ASP A 211 10.98 -5.93 13.67
N PRO A 212 10.50 -6.12 14.89
CA PRO A 212 9.53 -7.15 15.31
C PRO A 212 8.14 -6.95 14.69
N ALA A 213 7.28 -7.99 14.77
CA ALA A 213 5.89 -7.87 14.35
C ALA A 213 5.19 -6.75 15.15
N PRO A 214 4.64 -5.73 14.47
CA PRO A 214 4.11 -4.54 15.12
C PRO A 214 2.88 -4.85 15.96
N LYS A 215 2.50 -3.91 16.81
CA LYS A 215 1.21 -3.97 17.49
C LYS A 215 0.09 -3.80 16.48
N GLY A 216 -0.96 -4.62 16.60
CA GLY A 216 -2.11 -4.54 15.71
C GLY A 216 -2.92 -3.26 15.94
N GLY A 217 -3.35 -2.61 14.86
CA GLY A 217 -4.20 -1.43 14.91
C GLY A 217 -3.47 -0.09 14.92
N GLU A 218 -2.16 -0.07 14.74
CA GLU A 218 -1.39 1.16 14.60
C GLU A 218 -1.45 1.69 13.17
N THR A 219 -1.45 3.00 13.01
CA THR A 219 -1.43 3.65 11.71
C THR A 219 0.00 3.90 11.28
N VAL A 220 0.38 3.35 10.13
CA VAL A 220 1.66 3.59 9.47
C VAL A 220 1.43 4.32 8.16
N ALA A 221 2.33 5.24 7.84
CA ALA A 221 2.31 6.01 6.60
C ALA A 221 3.69 5.95 5.94
N PHE A 222 3.69 6.00 4.61
CA PHE A 222 4.91 6.20 3.82
C PHE A 222 4.59 6.87 2.48
N GLU A 223 5.63 7.41 1.84
CA GLU A 223 5.51 8.00 0.52
C GLU A 223 5.97 7.03 -0.56
N TYR A 224 5.32 7.10 -1.71
CA TYR A 224 5.68 6.35 -2.90
C TYR A 224 5.51 7.19 -4.15
N ILE A 225 6.14 6.77 -5.23
CA ILE A 225 6.00 7.41 -6.53
C ILE A 225 5.06 6.55 -7.36
N SER A 226 3.92 7.15 -7.71
CA SER A 226 2.93 6.56 -8.59
C SER A 226 3.49 6.40 -10.01
N ASN A 227 3.10 5.35 -10.72
CA ASN A 227 3.36 5.23 -12.16
C ASN A 227 2.27 5.88 -13.01
N HIS A 228 1.24 6.45 -12.40
CA HIS A 228 0.21 7.20 -13.09
C HIS A 228 0.74 8.59 -13.46
N TRP A 229 1.23 8.72 -14.67
CA TRP A 229 1.86 9.93 -15.20
C TRP A 229 0.89 10.89 -15.91
N CYS A 230 -0.37 10.49 -16.08
CA CYS A 230 -1.46 11.36 -16.57
C CYS A 230 -2.69 11.26 -15.68
N GLU A 231 -3.66 12.11 -15.92
CA GLU A 231 -4.94 12.14 -15.22
C GLU A 231 -6.07 12.51 -16.16
N SER A 232 -7.26 11.98 -15.90
CA SER A 232 -8.48 12.37 -16.59
C SER A 232 -8.86 13.81 -16.26
N SER A 233 -9.74 14.43 -17.04
CA SER A 233 -10.28 15.77 -16.75
C SER A 233 -11.03 15.83 -15.40
N GLY A 234 -11.44 14.70 -14.86
CA GLY A 234 -12.03 14.57 -13.52
C GLY A 234 -11.02 14.36 -12.38
N GLY A 235 -9.70 14.39 -12.67
CA GLY A 235 -8.64 14.22 -11.65
C GLY A 235 -8.33 12.77 -11.28
N THR A 236 -8.89 11.78 -11.99
CA THR A 236 -8.50 10.36 -11.78
C THR A 236 -7.17 10.10 -12.46
N THR A 237 -6.19 9.64 -11.70
CA THR A 237 -4.85 9.35 -12.21
C THR A 237 -4.80 8.06 -13.03
N GLN A 238 -4.00 8.04 -14.10
CA GLN A 238 -3.93 6.98 -15.11
C GLN A 238 -2.48 6.75 -15.56
N ASP A 239 -2.21 5.56 -16.07
CA ASP A 239 -0.92 5.14 -16.65
C ASP A 239 -0.89 5.22 -18.19
N ALA A 240 -2.00 5.63 -18.81
CA ALA A 240 -2.13 5.79 -20.24
C ALA A 240 -3.13 6.90 -20.60
N TRP A 241 -2.93 7.54 -21.76
CA TRP A 241 -3.89 8.43 -22.37
C TRP A 241 -5.11 7.66 -22.86
N THR A 242 -6.30 8.03 -22.39
CA THR A 242 -7.58 7.38 -22.77
C THR A 242 -8.56 8.32 -23.44
N ALA A 243 -8.48 9.61 -23.17
CA ALA A 243 -9.36 10.63 -23.72
C ALA A 243 -8.59 11.90 -24.15
N ASP A 244 -9.15 12.63 -25.11
CA ASP A 244 -8.56 13.88 -25.64
C ASP A 244 -8.38 14.98 -24.59
N SER A 245 -9.20 14.92 -23.53
CA SER A 245 -9.20 15.86 -22.40
C SER A 245 -8.22 15.50 -21.28
N ASP A 246 -7.57 14.33 -21.35
CA ASP A 246 -6.62 13.89 -20.34
C ASP A 246 -5.42 14.84 -20.25
N ILE A 247 -4.88 15.02 -19.06
CA ILE A 247 -3.82 15.98 -18.75
C ILE A 247 -2.59 15.23 -18.26
N GLY A 248 -1.40 15.61 -18.77
CA GLY A 248 -0.13 15.07 -18.28
C GLY A 248 0.25 15.64 -16.92
N ARG A 249 0.66 14.78 -15.99
CA ARG A 249 1.24 15.17 -14.69
C ARG A 249 2.75 15.44 -14.78
N ILE A 250 3.35 15.02 -15.88
CA ILE A 250 4.74 15.31 -16.27
C ILE A 250 4.74 16.49 -17.23
N SER A 251 5.86 17.21 -17.34
CA SER A 251 5.98 18.34 -18.26
C SER A 251 5.67 17.94 -19.70
N GLU A 252 4.54 18.41 -20.21
CA GLU A 252 4.06 18.13 -21.56
C GLU A 252 5.02 18.62 -22.67
N LYS A 253 5.81 19.65 -22.38
CA LYS A 253 6.85 20.10 -23.30
C LYS A 253 7.94 19.03 -23.50
N ILE A 254 8.32 18.35 -22.42
CA ILE A 254 9.30 17.25 -22.48
C ILE A 254 8.69 16.07 -23.23
N MET A 255 7.45 15.70 -22.90
CA MET A 255 6.72 14.64 -23.60
C MET A 255 6.61 14.90 -25.09
N ALA A 256 6.20 16.11 -25.51
CA ALA A 256 6.09 16.46 -26.92
C ALA A 256 7.43 16.36 -27.66
N ILE A 257 8.54 16.74 -27.03
CA ILE A 257 9.89 16.62 -27.62
C ILE A 257 10.27 15.14 -27.75
N GLY A 258 10.00 14.33 -26.74
CA GLY A 258 10.26 12.89 -26.75
C GLY A 258 9.48 12.16 -27.85
N VAL A 259 8.20 12.47 -28.00
CA VAL A 259 7.36 11.91 -29.07
C VAL A 259 7.90 12.30 -30.47
N ILE A 260 8.31 13.54 -30.65
CA ILE A 260 8.92 13.99 -31.93
C ILE A 260 10.23 13.23 -32.21
N TRP A 261 11.04 13.00 -31.18
CA TRP A 261 12.28 12.26 -31.32
C TRP A 261 12.04 10.81 -31.71
N ARG A 262 11.12 10.12 -31.03
CA ARG A 262 10.72 8.72 -31.32
C ARG A 262 10.14 8.60 -32.72
N TRP A 263 9.29 9.54 -33.14
CA TRP A 263 8.73 9.58 -34.48
C TRP A 263 9.81 9.64 -35.56
N LYS A 264 10.83 10.47 -35.34
CA LYS A 264 11.95 10.61 -36.28
C LYS A 264 12.87 9.38 -36.30
N GLN A 265 12.95 8.62 -35.23
CA GLN A 265 13.69 7.36 -35.20
C GLN A 265 12.95 6.22 -35.89
N ALA A 266 11.63 6.21 -35.83
CA ALA A 266 10.80 5.15 -36.38
C ALA A 266 10.64 5.28 -37.94
N LYS A 267 11.11 6.38 -38.54
CA LYS A 267 11.12 6.67 -39.99
C LYS A 267 12.52 6.76 -40.56
#